data_22fbeb4d350fb5ef91b551661df2cf2f
#
_entry.id   22fbeb4d350fb5ef91b551661df2cf2f
#
_cell.length_a   1.000
_cell.length_b   1.000
_cell.length_c   1.000
_cell.angle_alpha   90.00
_cell.angle_beta   90.00
_cell.angle_gamma   90.00
#
_symmetry.space_group_name_H-M   'P 1'
#
loop_
_entity.id
_entity.type
_entity.pdbx_description
1 polymer ?
#
loop_
_entity_poly.entity_id
_entity_poly.type
_entity_poly.pdbx_seq_one_letter_code
_entity_poly.pdbx_strand_id
1 'polypeptide(L)'
;MHHVVLGSRPALPAWSESRQTCLDFHQGWETHYWTDETASAFVADKFPELKATWDSYPFLIQKVDALRYMVLYEYGGAILDMDLRCKRALGPLRRFGFVAIEAVPVGFSSGFMMAERQNPLVGAIVNSLGDYNRRWLGLPYPTVMFSTGCHFASTIHALQENRSDYKVLRGPDDNRDMHKLNGAVSTPIFDHLGSSAWHSFDGRFIIMLRSALPWILPVLLLTIVGSVLIAKRRRLLVLRRPLPPNMYHKGRSYTEGSSVSSSRRSSGSSSGSEDLDDEKSFRDVPSRSSSFTFTFDDGSV
;
A
#
# COMPACT_ATOMS: atom_id res chain seq x y z
N MET A 1 -24.48 -15.47 -8.49
CA MET A 1 -23.80 -14.26 -9.03
C MET A 1 -24.25 -13.06 -8.24
N HIS A 2 -23.31 -12.23 -7.79
CA HIS A 2 -23.60 -11.10 -6.91
C HIS A 2 -23.12 -9.79 -7.51
N HIS A 3 -23.99 -8.79 -7.47
CA HIS A 3 -23.68 -7.40 -7.84
C HIS A 3 -24.00 -6.50 -6.64
N VAL A 4 -23.10 -5.57 -6.33
CA VAL A 4 -23.19 -4.70 -5.15
C VAL A 4 -23.33 -3.25 -5.60
N VAL A 5 -24.38 -2.58 -5.17
CA VAL A 5 -24.60 -1.14 -5.39
C VAL A 5 -25.09 -0.54 -4.08
N LEU A 6 -24.18 0.14 -3.37
CA LEU A 6 -24.49 0.86 -2.14
C LEU A 6 -24.42 2.36 -2.36
N GLY A 7 -25.16 3.09 -1.54
CA GLY A 7 -25.24 4.54 -1.57
C GLY A 7 -26.37 5.07 -2.42
N SER A 8 -26.71 6.34 -2.21
CA SER A 8 -27.86 7.01 -2.79
C SER A 8 -27.73 7.37 -4.28
N ARG A 9 -26.57 7.10 -4.91
CA ARG A 9 -26.39 7.41 -6.33
C ARG A 9 -27.13 6.37 -7.18
N PRO A 10 -27.99 6.80 -8.13
CA PRO A 10 -28.62 5.85 -9.03
C PRO A 10 -27.54 5.13 -9.87
N ALA A 11 -27.77 3.85 -10.13
CA ALA A 11 -26.92 3.10 -11.04
C ALA A 11 -26.91 3.79 -12.42
N LEU A 12 -25.73 3.95 -13.00
CA LEU A 12 -25.62 4.51 -14.35
C LEU A 12 -26.29 3.55 -15.35
N PRO A 13 -26.95 4.04 -16.41
CA PRO A 13 -27.54 3.17 -17.44
C PRO A 13 -26.52 2.14 -17.98
N ALA A 14 -25.29 2.56 -18.22
CA ALA A 14 -24.23 1.67 -18.68
C ALA A 14 -23.92 0.52 -17.71
N TRP A 15 -24.14 0.70 -16.40
CA TRP A 15 -23.96 -0.37 -15.40
C TRP A 15 -25.07 -1.42 -15.49
N SER A 16 -26.31 -0.97 -15.72
CA SER A 16 -27.43 -1.89 -15.93
C SER A 16 -27.23 -2.74 -17.18
N GLU A 17 -26.76 -2.12 -18.28
CA GLU A 17 -26.40 -2.83 -19.50
C GLU A 17 -25.26 -3.82 -19.28
N SER A 18 -24.21 -3.41 -18.57
CA SER A 18 -23.07 -4.28 -18.26
C SER A 18 -23.51 -5.51 -17.47
N ARG A 19 -24.30 -5.30 -16.40
CA ARG A 19 -24.89 -6.39 -15.61
C ARG A 19 -25.73 -7.32 -16.49
N GLN A 20 -26.56 -6.77 -17.40
CA GLN A 20 -27.42 -7.57 -18.28
C GLN A 20 -26.59 -8.52 -19.15
N THR A 21 -25.46 -8.09 -19.71
CA THR A 21 -24.59 -8.98 -20.48
C THR A 21 -24.12 -10.18 -19.65
N CYS A 22 -23.83 -9.98 -18.37
CA CYS A 22 -23.43 -11.08 -17.50
C CYS A 22 -24.59 -12.03 -17.19
N LEU A 23 -25.80 -11.52 -17.01
CA LEU A 23 -26.99 -12.36 -16.83
C LEU A 23 -27.28 -13.20 -18.06
N ASP A 24 -27.12 -12.65 -19.27
CA ASP A 24 -27.38 -13.34 -20.54
C ASP A 24 -26.44 -14.54 -20.74
N PHE A 25 -25.17 -14.44 -20.35
CA PHE A 25 -24.22 -15.55 -20.39
C PHE A 25 -24.42 -16.62 -19.30
N HIS A 26 -25.21 -16.30 -18.26
CA HIS A 26 -25.33 -17.17 -17.08
C HIS A 26 -26.80 -17.48 -16.75
N GLN A 27 -27.58 -17.81 -17.78
CA GLN A 27 -28.96 -18.24 -17.58
C GLN A 27 -29.02 -19.44 -16.64
N GLY A 28 -29.93 -19.37 -15.66
CA GLY A 28 -30.07 -20.41 -14.64
C GLY A 28 -29.14 -20.26 -13.42
N TRP A 29 -28.27 -19.25 -13.39
CA TRP A 29 -27.55 -18.91 -12.18
C TRP A 29 -28.46 -18.09 -11.26
N GLU A 30 -28.41 -18.39 -9.96
CA GLU A 30 -29.00 -17.54 -8.93
C GLU A 30 -28.30 -16.18 -8.91
N THR A 31 -29.07 -15.09 -8.88
CA THR A 31 -28.53 -13.74 -8.97
C THR A 31 -29.00 -12.89 -7.79
N HIS A 32 -28.06 -12.20 -7.15
CA HIS A 32 -28.30 -11.32 -6.03
C HIS A 32 -27.88 -9.89 -6.39
N TYR A 33 -28.75 -8.95 -6.09
CA TYR A 33 -28.47 -7.53 -6.22
C TYR A 33 -28.53 -6.89 -4.83
N TRP A 34 -27.38 -6.44 -4.35
CA TRP A 34 -27.20 -5.94 -2.99
C TRP A 34 -27.36 -4.43 -2.95
N THR A 35 -28.32 -3.96 -2.14
CA THR A 35 -28.58 -2.54 -1.84
C THR A 35 -28.18 -2.26 -0.39
N ASP A 36 -28.23 -0.98 0.03
CA ASP A 36 -27.93 -0.61 1.42
C ASP A 36 -28.78 -1.37 2.43
N GLU A 37 -30.08 -1.55 2.15
CA GLU A 37 -31.01 -2.25 3.03
C GLU A 37 -30.68 -3.74 3.12
N THR A 38 -30.57 -4.42 1.98
CA THR A 38 -30.29 -5.87 1.93
C THR A 38 -28.90 -6.20 2.47
N ALA A 39 -27.91 -5.35 2.22
CA ALA A 39 -26.56 -5.49 2.72
C ALA A 39 -26.51 -5.35 4.25
N SER A 40 -27.15 -4.31 4.80
CA SER A 40 -27.15 -4.07 6.25
C SER A 40 -27.87 -5.20 7.00
N ALA A 41 -28.99 -5.69 6.47
CA ALA A 41 -29.73 -6.82 7.04
C ALA A 41 -28.90 -8.11 6.98
N PHE A 42 -28.24 -8.37 5.84
CA PHE A 42 -27.37 -9.55 5.67
C PHE A 42 -26.19 -9.55 6.65
N VAL A 43 -25.50 -8.42 6.78
CA VAL A 43 -24.35 -8.33 7.72
C VAL A 43 -24.82 -8.51 9.16
N ALA A 44 -25.98 -7.95 9.54
CA ALA A 44 -26.53 -8.11 10.88
C ALA A 44 -26.95 -9.57 11.18
N ASP A 45 -27.46 -10.31 10.18
CA ASP A 45 -27.91 -11.69 10.33
C ASP A 45 -26.77 -12.70 10.29
N LYS A 46 -25.85 -12.57 9.32
CA LYS A 46 -24.82 -13.58 9.06
C LYS A 46 -23.47 -13.29 9.69
N PHE A 47 -23.16 -12.02 9.98
CA PHE A 47 -21.88 -11.56 10.52
C PHE A 47 -22.11 -10.54 11.64
N PRO A 48 -22.89 -10.86 12.69
CA PRO A 48 -23.22 -9.92 13.77
C PRO A 48 -21.96 -9.38 14.47
N GLU A 49 -20.90 -10.20 14.58
CA GLU A 49 -19.60 -9.81 15.15
C GLU A 49 -18.86 -8.75 14.33
N LEU A 50 -19.11 -8.69 13.02
CA LEU A 50 -18.50 -7.70 12.12
C LEU A 50 -19.41 -6.49 11.87
N LYS A 51 -20.66 -6.49 12.36
CA LYS A 51 -21.62 -5.41 12.11
C LYS A 51 -21.09 -4.05 12.59
N ALA A 52 -20.56 -4.00 13.81
CA ALA A 52 -19.97 -2.78 14.34
C ALA A 52 -18.78 -2.28 13.50
N THR A 53 -17.91 -3.20 13.06
CA THR A 53 -16.80 -2.87 12.15
C THR A 53 -17.31 -2.33 10.83
N TRP A 54 -18.27 -3.01 10.21
CA TRP A 54 -18.87 -2.60 8.92
C TRP A 54 -19.56 -1.23 9.01
N ASP A 55 -20.30 -0.95 10.08
CA ASP A 55 -20.93 0.35 10.30
C ASP A 55 -19.92 1.48 10.52
N SER A 56 -18.75 1.17 11.12
CA SER A 56 -17.70 2.13 11.44
C SER A 56 -16.89 2.60 10.22
N TYR A 57 -17.01 1.93 9.08
CA TYR A 57 -16.24 2.30 7.88
C TYR A 57 -16.57 3.73 7.41
N PRO A 58 -15.56 4.63 7.34
CA PRO A 58 -15.78 6.01 6.93
C PRO A 58 -16.08 6.18 5.45
N PHE A 59 -15.70 5.23 4.63
CA PHE A 59 -15.88 5.29 3.17
C PHE A 59 -16.81 4.19 2.69
N LEU A 60 -17.78 4.56 1.85
CA LEU A 60 -18.77 3.63 1.31
C LEU A 60 -18.13 2.45 0.59
N ILE A 61 -17.04 2.69 -0.13
CA ILE A 61 -16.33 1.63 -0.86
C ILE A 61 -15.77 0.54 0.09
N GLN A 62 -15.42 0.88 1.34
CA GLN A 62 -15.00 -0.12 2.32
C GLN A 62 -16.16 -1.06 2.69
N LYS A 63 -17.38 -0.53 2.80
CA LYS A 63 -18.58 -1.34 3.01
C LYS A 63 -18.85 -2.26 1.82
N VAL A 64 -18.67 -1.73 0.60
CA VAL A 64 -18.81 -2.51 -0.64
C VAL A 64 -17.80 -3.66 -0.67
N ASP A 65 -16.51 -3.38 -0.43
CA ASP A 65 -15.46 -4.39 -0.45
C ASP A 65 -15.69 -5.47 0.62
N ALA A 66 -15.96 -5.06 1.87
CA ALA A 66 -16.24 -6.00 2.97
C ALA A 66 -17.45 -6.89 2.66
N LEU A 67 -18.53 -6.31 2.12
CA LEU A 67 -19.73 -7.05 1.71
C LEU A 67 -19.42 -8.09 0.63
N ARG A 68 -18.58 -7.75 -0.35
CA ARG A 68 -18.16 -8.70 -1.40
C ARG A 68 -17.54 -9.96 -0.81
N TYR A 69 -16.64 -9.81 0.16
CA TYR A 69 -16.02 -10.96 0.83
C TYR A 69 -17.03 -11.76 1.66
N MET A 70 -17.87 -11.07 2.42
CA MET A 70 -18.89 -11.71 3.26
C MET A 70 -19.90 -12.52 2.43
N VAL A 71 -20.43 -11.95 1.33
CA VAL A 71 -21.40 -12.67 0.48
C VAL A 71 -20.74 -13.81 -0.28
N LEU A 72 -19.49 -13.64 -0.70
CA LEU A 72 -18.74 -14.68 -1.37
C LEU A 72 -18.42 -15.85 -0.41
N TYR A 73 -18.13 -15.55 0.85
CA TYR A 73 -17.95 -16.58 1.89
C TYR A 73 -19.25 -17.34 2.18
N GLU A 74 -20.35 -16.64 2.40
CA GLU A 74 -21.62 -17.26 2.81
C GLU A 74 -22.28 -18.05 1.67
N TYR A 75 -22.28 -17.52 0.46
CA TYR A 75 -22.99 -18.11 -0.68
C TYR A 75 -22.07 -18.74 -1.72
N GLY A 76 -20.80 -18.37 -1.79
CA GLY A 76 -19.94 -18.68 -2.91
C GLY A 76 -20.37 -17.98 -4.18
N GLY A 77 -19.93 -18.48 -5.34
CA GLY A 77 -20.32 -17.97 -6.65
C GLY A 77 -19.38 -16.91 -7.19
N ALA A 78 -19.92 -15.88 -7.86
CA ALA A 78 -19.14 -14.83 -8.52
C ALA A 78 -19.56 -13.44 -8.06
N ILE A 79 -18.60 -12.63 -7.63
CA ILE A 79 -18.74 -11.18 -7.45
C ILE A 79 -18.33 -10.50 -8.75
N LEU A 80 -19.12 -9.53 -9.20
CA LEU A 80 -18.88 -8.76 -10.42
C LEU A 80 -19.17 -7.28 -10.15
N ASP A 81 -18.21 -6.42 -10.49
CA ASP A 81 -18.44 -4.98 -10.51
C ASP A 81 -19.48 -4.61 -11.59
N MET A 82 -20.23 -3.56 -11.30
CA MET A 82 -21.29 -3.09 -12.21
C MET A 82 -20.78 -2.56 -13.55
N ASP A 83 -19.51 -2.22 -13.64
CA ASP A 83 -18.86 -1.74 -14.86
C ASP A 83 -18.12 -2.84 -15.65
N LEU A 84 -18.38 -4.11 -15.31
CA LEU A 84 -17.88 -5.28 -16.06
C LEU A 84 -18.97 -5.80 -16.99
N ARG A 85 -18.69 -5.78 -18.29
CA ARG A 85 -19.47 -6.48 -19.31
C ARG A 85 -18.88 -7.86 -19.53
N CYS A 86 -19.70 -8.90 -19.37
CA CYS A 86 -19.28 -10.25 -19.66
C CYS A 86 -19.19 -10.49 -21.19
N LYS A 87 -18.11 -11.13 -21.63
CA LYS A 87 -17.91 -11.56 -23.02
C LYS A 87 -18.03 -13.07 -23.16
N ARG A 88 -17.97 -13.80 -22.06
CA ARG A 88 -18.01 -15.25 -22.00
C ARG A 88 -18.66 -15.74 -20.72
N ALA A 89 -19.14 -16.98 -20.75
CA ALA A 89 -19.60 -17.67 -19.56
C ALA A 89 -18.42 -17.98 -18.60
N LEU A 90 -18.64 -17.76 -17.32
CA LEU A 90 -17.67 -17.98 -16.25
C LEU A 90 -17.64 -19.43 -15.72
N GLY A 91 -18.57 -20.27 -16.21
CA GLY A 91 -18.70 -21.66 -15.77
C GLY A 91 -17.41 -22.46 -15.72
N PRO A 92 -16.51 -22.37 -16.74
CA PRO A 92 -15.22 -23.06 -16.74
C PRO A 92 -14.28 -22.69 -15.60
N LEU A 93 -14.43 -21.52 -14.99
CA LEU A 93 -13.62 -21.07 -13.86
C LEU A 93 -14.00 -21.74 -12.53
N ARG A 94 -15.15 -22.38 -12.45
CA ARG A 94 -15.65 -23.11 -11.26
C ARG A 94 -14.78 -24.29 -10.83
N ARG A 95 -13.82 -24.69 -11.66
CA ARG A 95 -12.87 -25.76 -11.36
C ARG A 95 -11.81 -25.38 -10.30
N PHE A 96 -11.71 -24.10 -9.96
CA PHE A 96 -10.79 -23.58 -8.95
C PHE A 96 -11.59 -23.20 -7.70
N GLY A 97 -11.06 -23.44 -6.53
CA GLY A 97 -11.69 -23.05 -5.28
C GLY A 97 -11.79 -21.54 -5.09
N PHE A 98 -10.81 -20.80 -5.67
CA PHE A 98 -10.84 -19.34 -5.73
C PHE A 98 -10.28 -18.83 -7.07
N VAL A 99 -10.92 -17.82 -7.65
CA VAL A 99 -10.44 -17.12 -8.86
C VAL A 99 -10.56 -15.62 -8.68
N ALA A 100 -9.53 -14.90 -9.06
CA ALA A 100 -9.57 -13.44 -9.19
C ALA A 100 -8.71 -12.98 -10.38
N ILE A 101 -8.76 -11.70 -10.72
CA ILE A 101 -7.95 -11.11 -11.78
C ILE A 101 -6.78 -10.35 -11.17
N GLU A 102 -5.59 -10.45 -11.78
CA GLU A 102 -4.40 -9.74 -11.35
C GLU A 102 -4.63 -8.22 -11.30
N ALA A 103 -4.23 -7.59 -10.20
CA ALA A 103 -4.31 -6.14 -10.01
C ALA A 103 -2.99 -5.45 -10.36
N VAL A 104 -3.05 -4.13 -10.53
CA VAL A 104 -1.88 -3.26 -10.68
C VAL A 104 -1.68 -2.48 -9.38
N PRO A 105 -0.47 -2.43 -8.82
CA PRO A 105 0.82 -3.00 -9.27
C PRO A 105 1.03 -4.47 -8.92
N VAL A 106 0.34 -5.00 -7.93
CA VAL A 106 0.52 -6.36 -7.42
C VAL A 106 -0.78 -6.90 -6.81
N GLY A 107 -0.87 -8.23 -6.70
CA GLY A 107 -2.00 -8.90 -6.09
C GLY A 107 -3.18 -9.11 -7.05
N PHE A 108 -4.39 -9.11 -6.51
CA PHE A 108 -5.60 -9.29 -7.30
C PHE A 108 -6.65 -8.20 -7.03
N SER A 109 -7.55 -8.01 -7.99
CA SER A 109 -8.65 -7.05 -7.94
C SER A 109 -9.87 -7.64 -7.23
N SER A 110 -10.52 -6.85 -6.37
CA SER A 110 -11.80 -7.17 -5.75
C SER A 110 -13.00 -6.95 -6.68
N GLY A 111 -12.79 -6.38 -7.87
CA GLY A 111 -13.88 -6.11 -8.84
C GLY A 111 -14.43 -7.37 -9.51
N PHE A 112 -13.62 -8.42 -9.62
CA PHE A 112 -14.05 -9.75 -10.02
C PHE A 112 -13.40 -10.80 -9.12
N MET A 113 -14.25 -11.60 -8.48
CA MET A 113 -13.82 -12.77 -7.70
C MET A 113 -14.85 -13.88 -7.86
N MET A 114 -14.37 -15.12 -7.89
CA MET A 114 -15.20 -16.32 -7.74
C MET A 114 -14.63 -17.19 -6.63
N ALA A 115 -15.49 -17.79 -5.85
CA ALA A 115 -15.07 -18.78 -4.87
C ALA A 115 -16.16 -19.82 -4.62
N GLU A 116 -15.74 -20.97 -4.10
CA GLU A 116 -16.64 -21.92 -3.46
C GLU A 116 -17.21 -21.33 -2.18
N ARG A 117 -18.39 -21.78 -1.81
CA ARG A 117 -18.98 -21.43 -0.52
C ARG A 117 -18.04 -21.83 0.62
N GLN A 118 -17.86 -20.95 1.60
CA GLN A 118 -16.98 -21.15 2.77
C GLN A 118 -15.51 -21.43 2.40
N ASN A 119 -15.05 -20.87 1.27
CA ASN A 119 -13.67 -20.98 0.84
C ASN A 119 -12.70 -20.48 1.94
N PRO A 120 -11.63 -21.23 2.27
CA PRO A 120 -10.72 -20.89 3.38
C PRO A 120 -10.04 -19.53 3.21
N LEU A 121 -9.62 -19.14 1.99
CA LEU A 121 -9.04 -17.83 1.73
C LEU A 121 -10.05 -16.72 1.98
N VAL A 122 -11.27 -16.86 1.46
CA VAL A 122 -12.33 -15.85 1.66
C VAL A 122 -12.69 -15.73 3.13
N GLY A 123 -12.74 -16.84 3.86
CA GLY A 123 -12.93 -16.86 5.32
C GLY A 123 -11.80 -16.13 6.05
N ALA A 124 -10.54 -16.36 5.67
CA ALA A 124 -9.40 -15.64 6.24
C ALA A 124 -9.48 -14.11 5.97
N ILE A 125 -9.92 -13.69 4.76
CA ILE A 125 -10.16 -12.29 4.43
C ILE A 125 -11.25 -11.71 5.33
N VAL A 126 -12.41 -12.38 5.47
CA VAL A 126 -13.53 -11.92 6.29
C VAL A 126 -13.13 -11.79 7.77
N ASN A 127 -12.45 -12.78 8.32
CA ASN A 127 -12.00 -12.78 9.71
C ASN A 127 -10.97 -11.69 10.02
N SER A 128 -10.24 -11.23 9.00
CA SER A 128 -9.22 -10.18 9.16
C SER A 128 -9.78 -8.76 9.03
N LEU A 129 -11.04 -8.57 8.64
CA LEU A 129 -11.64 -7.24 8.41
C LEU A 129 -11.57 -6.33 9.63
N GLY A 130 -11.78 -6.88 10.83
CA GLY A 130 -11.70 -6.13 12.09
C GLY A 130 -10.30 -5.61 12.39
N ASP A 131 -9.29 -6.48 12.25
CA ASP A 131 -7.89 -6.18 12.59
C ASP A 131 -7.28 -5.15 11.64
N TYR A 132 -7.72 -5.14 10.38
CA TYR A 132 -7.25 -4.22 9.34
C TYR A 132 -8.08 -2.93 9.24
N ASN A 133 -9.12 -2.75 10.05
CA ASN A 133 -9.94 -1.53 10.08
C ASN A 133 -9.16 -0.36 10.71
N ARG A 134 -8.22 0.19 9.94
CA ARG A 134 -7.34 1.29 10.37
C ARG A 134 -7.41 2.45 9.39
N ARG A 135 -7.34 3.67 9.92
CA ARG A 135 -7.23 4.90 9.11
C ARG A 135 -5.75 5.18 8.82
N TRP A 136 -5.39 5.21 7.55
CA TRP A 136 -4.02 5.45 7.11
C TRP A 136 -3.82 6.94 6.82
N LEU A 137 -3.09 7.64 7.72
CA LEU A 137 -2.72 9.06 7.59
C LEU A 137 -3.91 10.00 7.29
N GLY A 138 -5.14 9.60 7.59
CA GLY A 138 -6.35 10.34 7.23
C GLY A 138 -6.65 10.39 5.71
N LEU A 139 -5.87 9.69 4.89
CA LEU A 139 -6.05 9.67 3.44
C LEU A 139 -7.06 8.58 3.04
N PRO A 140 -8.07 8.90 2.22
CA PRO A 140 -9.09 7.94 1.77
C PRO A 140 -8.49 6.76 1.01
N TYR A 141 -7.67 7.00 -0.01
CA TYR A 141 -7.16 5.95 -0.89
C TYR A 141 -6.32 4.89 -0.15
N PRO A 142 -5.25 5.24 0.62
CA PRO A 142 -4.53 4.25 1.41
C PRO A 142 -5.40 3.56 2.45
N THR A 143 -6.34 4.28 3.09
CA THR A 143 -7.26 3.68 4.07
C THR A 143 -8.07 2.56 3.42
N VAL A 144 -8.70 2.81 2.28
CA VAL A 144 -9.46 1.78 1.56
C VAL A 144 -8.57 0.62 1.14
N MET A 145 -7.46 0.90 0.46
CA MET A 145 -6.58 -0.12 -0.12
C MET A 145 -6.01 -1.09 0.91
N PHE A 146 -5.68 -0.61 2.12
CA PHE A 146 -5.06 -1.41 3.18
C PHE A 146 -6.02 -1.91 4.25
N SER A 147 -7.29 -1.50 4.24
CA SER A 147 -8.29 -2.00 5.21
C SER A 147 -9.28 -3.00 4.61
N THR A 148 -9.74 -2.80 3.38
CA THR A 148 -10.74 -3.65 2.73
C THR A 148 -10.47 -3.92 1.26
N GLY A 149 -9.66 -3.08 0.60
CA GLY A 149 -9.43 -3.13 -0.84
C GLY A 149 -8.44 -4.19 -1.29
N CYS A 150 -8.01 -4.06 -2.54
CA CYS A 150 -7.19 -5.05 -3.23
C CYS A 150 -5.88 -5.40 -2.51
N HIS A 151 -5.18 -4.42 -1.89
CA HIS A 151 -3.94 -4.69 -1.17
C HIS A 151 -4.17 -5.48 0.12
N PHE A 152 -5.23 -5.16 0.87
CA PHE A 152 -5.63 -5.94 2.03
C PHE A 152 -5.87 -7.40 1.65
N ALA A 153 -6.78 -7.67 0.72
CA ALA A 153 -7.14 -9.02 0.32
C ALA A 153 -5.94 -9.79 -0.27
N SER A 154 -5.10 -9.11 -1.06
CA SER A 154 -3.89 -9.70 -1.62
C SER A 154 -2.85 -10.03 -0.55
N THR A 155 -2.77 -9.25 0.53
CA THR A 155 -1.90 -9.56 1.68
C THR A 155 -2.35 -10.84 2.36
N ILE A 156 -3.66 -10.98 2.64
CA ILE A 156 -4.20 -12.20 3.24
C ILE A 156 -3.97 -13.41 2.34
N HIS A 157 -4.13 -13.25 1.01
CA HIS A 157 -3.82 -14.31 0.04
C HIS A 157 -2.34 -14.70 0.08
N ALA A 158 -1.42 -13.72 0.16
CA ALA A 158 0.01 -14.00 0.20
C ALA A 158 0.45 -14.73 1.47
N LEU A 159 -0.31 -14.58 2.57
CA LEU A 159 -0.07 -15.26 3.85
C LEU A 159 -0.62 -16.71 3.89
N GLN A 160 -1.37 -17.16 2.88
CA GLN A 160 -1.85 -18.53 2.83
C GLN A 160 -0.70 -19.50 2.55
N GLU A 161 -0.59 -20.56 3.35
CA GLU A 161 0.45 -21.59 3.19
C GLU A 161 0.23 -22.41 1.91
N ASN A 162 -1.04 -22.77 1.63
CA ASN A 162 -1.42 -23.51 0.43
C ASN A 162 -2.30 -22.65 -0.48
N ARG A 163 -1.82 -22.42 -1.70
CA ARG A 163 -2.50 -21.61 -2.73
C ARG A 163 -2.74 -22.40 -4.03
N SER A 164 -2.54 -23.72 -4.02
CA SER A 164 -2.65 -24.57 -5.22
C SER A 164 -4.01 -24.50 -5.91
N ASP A 165 -5.08 -24.26 -5.12
CA ASP A 165 -6.45 -24.15 -5.60
C ASP A 165 -6.91 -22.71 -5.85
N TYR A 166 -5.99 -21.73 -5.72
CA TYR A 166 -6.28 -20.32 -5.92
C TYR A 166 -5.69 -19.84 -7.25
N LYS A 167 -6.56 -19.40 -8.15
CA LYS A 167 -6.15 -18.95 -9.48
C LYS A 167 -6.26 -17.42 -9.59
N VAL A 168 -5.13 -16.73 -9.67
CA VAL A 168 -5.08 -15.34 -10.11
C VAL A 168 -4.86 -15.34 -11.62
N LEU A 169 -5.87 -14.86 -12.37
CA LEU A 169 -5.81 -14.78 -13.83
C LEU A 169 -4.84 -13.68 -14.24
N ARG A 170 -3.77 -14.08 -14.93
CA ARG A 170 -2.81 -13.19 -15.57
C ARG A 170 -2.67 -13.59 -17.04
N GLY A 171 -2.18 -12.68 -17.86
CA GLY A 171 -1.85 -12.99 -19.23
C GLY A 171 -0.55 -13.81 -19.33
N PRO A 172 -0.29 -14.40 -20.50
CA PRO A 172 0.97 -15.07 -20.81
C PRO A 172 2.15 -14.07 -20.80
N ASP A 173 3.38 -14.56 -20.82
CA ASP A 173 4.58 -13.72 -20.65
C ASP A 173 4.74 -12.64 -21.72
N ASP A 174 4.27 -12.87 -22.93
CA ASP A 174 4.24 -11.91 -24.04
C ASP A 174 3.14 -10.86 -23.90
N ASN A 175 2.09 -11.11 -23.08
CA ASN A 175 1.00 -10.18 -22.80
C ASN A 175 0.48 -10.32 -21.36
N ARG A 176 1.30 -9.99 -20.39
CA ARG A 176 0.97 -10.11 -18.96
C ARG A 176 -0.25 -9.31 -18.53
N ASP A 177 -0.55 -8.23 -19.25
CA ASP A 177 -1.66 -7.34 -18.90
C ASP A 177 -3.01 -7.78 -19.51
N MET A 178 -3.06 -8.88 -20.23
CA MET A 178 -4.22 -9.35 -20.98
C MET A 178 -5.51 -9.44 -20.16
N HIS A 179 -5.41 -9.78 -18.87
CA HIS A 179 -6.57 -9.88 -17.96
C HIS A 179 -6.72 -8.71 -16.99
N LYS A 180 -5.79 -7.76 -16.96
CA LYS A 180 -5.82 -6.65 -15.99
C LYS A 180 -6.97 -5.69 -16.26
N LEU A 181 -7.73 -5.38 -15.21
CA LEU A 181 -8.83 -4.41 -15.24
C LEU A 181 -8.32 -3.04 -14.76
N ASN A 182 -7.60 -2.32 -15.62
CA ASN A 182 -7.05 -1.01 -15.30
C ASN A 182 -7.56 0.06 -16.27
N GLY A 183 -8.51 0.89 -15.81
CA GLY A 183 -9.21 1.84 -16.66
C GLY A 183 -10.18 1.16 -17.63
N ALA A 184 -10.59 1.85 -18.68
CA ALA A 184 -11.42 1.27 -19.74
C ALA A 184 -10.57 0.31 -20.58
N VAL A 185 -10.85 -0.99 -20.50
CA VAL A 185 -10.06 -2.04 -21.15
C VAL A 185 -10.94 -3.22 -21.56
N SER A 186 -10.57 -3.85 -22.67
CA SER A 186 -11.16 -5.11 -23.14
C SER A 186 -10.22 -6.27 -22.86
N THR A 187 -10.70 -7.27 -22.15
CA THR A 187 -9.99 -8.51 -21.85
C THR A 187 -10.68 -9.70 -22.57
N PRO A 188 -10.10 -10.90 -22.57
CA PRO A 188 -10.76 -12.08 -23.13
C PRO A 188 -12.09 -12.44 -22.43
N ILE A 189 -12.30 -12.02 -21.18
CA ILE A 189 -13.47 -12.41 -20.36
C ILE A 189 -14.43 -11.24 -20.18
N PHE A 190 -13.90 -10.03 -20.04
CA PHE A 190 -14.69 -8.83 -19.74
C PHE A 190 -14.30 -7.65 -20.60
N ASP A 191 -15.27 -6.76 -20.85
CA ASP A 191 -15.02 -5.36 -21.17
C ASP A 191 -15.25 -4.55 -19.90
N HIS A 192 -14.22 -3.86 -19.42
CA HIS A 192 -14.27 -3.01 -18.24
C HIS A 192 -14.45 -1.55 -18.63
N LEU A 193 -15.50 -0.90 -18.13
CA LEU A 193 -15.81 0.49 -18.48
C LEU A 193 -14.90 1.50 -17.78
N GLY A 194 -14.16 1.07 -16.74
CA GLY A 194 -13.17 1.88 -16.06
C GLY A 194 -13.74 3.06 -15.30
N SER A 195 -14.90 2.92 -14.67
CA SER A 195 -15.60 4.04 -14.03
C SER A 195 -14.83 4.66 -12.87
N SER A 196 -13.95 3.92 -12.19
CA SER A 196 -13.09 4.39 -11.07
C SER A 196 -13.79 5.37 -10.12
N ALA A 197 -15.08 5.12 -9.87
CA ALA A 197 -16.01 6.09 -9.29
C ALA A 197 -15.68 6.51 -7.84
N TRP A 198 -14.81 5.76 -7.16
CA TRP A 198 -14.44 5.99 -5.76
C TRP A 198 -13.08 6.69 -5.58
N HIS A 199 -12.29 6.86 -6.64
CA HIS A 199 -10.99 7.51 -6.55
C HIS A 199 -11.15 8.99 -6.17
N SER A 200 -10.70 9.37 -4.98
CA SER A 200 -10.63 10.75 -4.53
C SER A 200 -9.35 11.45 -5.04
N PHE A 201 -9.15 12.70 -4.63
CA PHE A 201 -7.99 13.49 -5.03
C PHE A 201 -6.65 12.80 -4.68
N ASP A 202 -6.55 12.24 -3.47
CA ASP A 202 -5.35 11.56 -2.99
C ASP A 202 -5.00 10.33 -3.83
N GLY A 203 -5.99 9.55 -4.25
CA GLY A 203 -5.78 8.41 -5.14
C GLY A 203 -5.21 8.83 -6.50
N ARG A 204 -5.78 9.89 -7.11
CA ARG A 204 -5.26 10.43 -8.38
C ARG A 204 -3.83 10.95 -8.23
N PHE A 205 -3.54 11.65 -7.13
CA PHE A 205 -2.21 12.16 -6.84
C PHE A 205 -1.19 11.02 -6.65
N ILE A 206 -1.52 9.98 -5.91
CA ILE A 206 -0.65 8.81 -5.69
C ILE A 206 -0.37 8.09 -7.02
N ILE A 207 -1.39 7.89 -7.86
CA ILE A 207 -1.23 7.27 -9.18
C ILE A 207 -0.34 8.13 -10.08
N MET A 208 -0.55 9.45 -10.09
CA MET A 208 0.29 10.39 -10.84
C MET A 208 1.74 10.36 -10.35
N LEU A 209 1.96 10.40 -9.03
CA LEU A 209 3.29 10.36 -8.44
C LEU A 209 4.03 9.08 -8.81
N ARG A 210 3.35 7.93 -8.77
CA ARG A 210 3.91 6.64 -9.18
C ARG A 210 4.40 6.67 -10.63
N SER A 211 3.63 7.26 -11.55
CA SER A 211 4.02 7.36 -12.97
C SER A 211 5.19 8.34 -13.20
N ALA A 212 5.31 9.36 -12.36
CA ALA A 212 6.39 10.34 -12.42
C ALA A 212 7.69 9.88 -11.73
N LEU A 213 7.60 8.98 -10.76
CA LEU A 213 8.73 8.55 -9.91
C LEU A 213 9.95 8.03 -10.70
N PRO A 214 9.80 7.20 -11.77
CA PRO A 214 10.92 6.74 -12.58
C PRO A 214 11.71 7.88 -13.25
N TRP A 215 11.08 9.03 -13.46
CA TRP A 215 11.72 10.22 -14.05
C TRP A 215 12.30 11.15 -12.98
N ILE A 216 11.62 11.30 -11.84
CA ILE A 216 12.04 12.16 -10.73
C ILE A 216 13.31 11.65 -10.06
N LEU A 217 13.39 10.34 -9.77
CA LEU A 217 14.52 9.76 -9.05
C LEU A 217 15.88 9.94 -9.74
N PRO A 218 16.04 9.69 -11.07
CA PRO A 218 17.30 9.96 -11.77
C PRO A 218 17.69 11.42 -11.75
N VAL A 219 16.73 12.32 -11.94
CA VAL A 219 16.98 13.78 -11.91
C VAL A 219 17.46 14.21 -10.52
N LEU A 220 16.80 13.73 -9.46
CA LEU A 220 17.21 14.02 -8.09
C LEU A 220 18.62 13.48 -7.79
N LEU A 221 18.93 12.27 -8.23
CA LEU A 221 20.26 11.68 -8.06
C LEU A 221 21.32 12.51 -8.78
N LEU A 222 21.08 12.91 -10.04
CA LEU A 222 22.00 13.73 -10.81
C LEU A 222 22.23 15.11 -10.16
N THR A 223 21.19 15.73 -9.61
CA THR A 223 21.32 17.02 -8.91
C THR A 223 22.13 16.88 -7.62
N ILE A 224 21.94 15.81 -6.85
CA ILE A 224 22.73 15.53 -5.64
C ILE A 224 24.19 15.31 -6.01
N VAL A 225 24.48 14.42 -6.97
CA VAL A 225 25.85 14.13 -7.43
C VAL A 225 26.52 15.40 -7.96
N GLY A 226 25.84 16.17 -8.80
CA GLY A 226 26.33 17.45 -9.32
C GLY A 226 26.67 18.44 -8.20
N SER A 227 25.80 18.57 -7.21
CA SER A 227 26.02 19.44 -6.05
C SER A 227 27.25 19.02 -5.23
N VAL A 228 27.42 17.72 -5.00
CA VAL A 228 28.61 17.18 -4.30
C VAL A 228 29.89 17.43 -5.07
N LEU A 229 29.87 17.23 -6.41
CA LEU A 229 31.05 17.48 -7.26
C LEU A 229 31.42 18.97 -7.27
N ILE A 230 30.44 19.87 -7.37
CA ILE A 230 30.66 21.32 -7.29
C ILE A 230 31.24 21.70 -5.93
N ALA A 231 30.71 21.16 -4.83
CA ALA A 231 31.20 21.44 -3.49
C ALA A 231 32.66 20.95 -3.30
N LYS A 232 32.99 19.73 -3.79
CA LYS A 232 34.35 19.22 -3.81
C LYS A 232 35.29 20.10 -4.62
N ARG A 233 34.90 20.52 -5.84
CA ARG A 233 35.68 21.40 -6.69
C ARG A 233 35.95 22.77 -6.02
N ARG A 234 34.94 23.34 -5.38
CA ARG A 234 35.09 24.63 -4.64
C ARG A 234 36.07 24.46 -3.47
N ARG A 235 36.01 23.39 -2.70
CA ARG A 235 36.98 23.13 -1.61
C ARG A 235 38.39 23.00 -2.12
N LEU A 236 38.63 22.29 -3.24
CA LEU A 236 39.95 22.18 -3.87
C LEU A 236 40.49 23.52 -4.38
N LEU A 237 39.65 24.39 -4.91
CA LEU A 237 40.03 25.72 -5.36
C LEU A 237 40.41 26.67 -4.20
N VAL A 238 39.72 26.53 -3.06
CA VAL A 238 40.06 27.29 -1.83
C VAL A 238 41.41 26.85 -1.28
N LEU A 239 41.69 25.53 -1.26
CA LEU A 239 42.96 24.98 -0.81
C LEU A 239 44.15 25.34 -1.77
N ARG A 240 43.88 25.65 -3.03
CA ARG A 240 44.91 26.06 -4.01
C ARG A 240 45.17 27.57 -4.05
N ARG A 241 44.47 28.38 -3.23
CA ARG A 241 44.79 29.81 -3.14
C ARG A 241 46.17 29.98 -2.53
N PRO A 242 47.15 30.62 -3.21
CA PRO A 242 48.46 30.91 -2.62
C PRO A 242 48.23 31.82 -1.41
N LEU A 243 48.97 31.54 -0.33
CA LEU A 243 48.96 32.41 0.85
C LEU A 243 49.40 33.84 0.41
N PRO A 244 48.78 34.89 0.96
CA PRO A 244 49.16 36.26 0.63
C PRO A 244 50.60 36.50 1.02
N PRO A 245 51.42 37.18 0.20
CA PRO A 245 52.88 37.30 0.34
C PRO A 245 53.34 38.09 1.57
N ASN A 246 52.47 38.56 2.43
CA ASN A 246 52.81 39.51 3.51
C ASN A 246 52.82 38.94 4.95
N MET A 247 53.02 37.64 5.14
CA MET A 247 53.13 37.07 6.49
C MET A 247 54.60 36.85 6.98
N TYR A 248 55.58 37.28 6.20
CA TYR A 248 56.99 37.00 6.56
C TYR A 248 57.79 38.26 6.93
N HIS A 249 57.20 39.36 7.41
CA HIS A 249 58.00 40.45 7.97
C HIS A 249 57.32 41.08 9.18
N LYS A 250 57.56 40.51 10.34
CA LYS A 250 57.72 41.23 11.60
C LYS A 250 58.60 40.43 12.54
N GLY A 251 59.91 40.40 12.19
CA GLY A 251 60.94 40.04 13.14
C GLY A 251 60.96 41.11 14.24
N ARG A 252 60.58 40.70 15.43
CA ARG A 252 60.70 41.54 16.63
C ARG A 252 62.12 41.49 17.10
N SER A 253 62.87 42.60 16.99
CA SER A 253 64.15 42.77 17.65
C SER A 253 63.98 42.70 19.16
N TYR A 254 64.68 41.80 19.80
CA TYR A 254 64.83 41.76 21.24
C TYR A 254 66.01 42.68 21.59
N THR A 255 65.74 43.74 22.35
CA THR A 255 66.72 44.49 23.12
C THR A 255 66.69 43.94 24.54
N GLU A 256 67.84 43.48 25.00
CA GLU A 256 68.14 43.15 26.39
C GLU A 256 67.92 44.34 27.32
N GLY A 257 67.31 44.07 28.46
CA GLY A 257 67.20 45.05 29.57
C GLY A 257 66.77 44.33 30.84
N SER A 258 67.78 44.20 31.70
CA SER A 258 67.78 43.55 32.97
C SER A 258 66.81 44.13 34.02
N SER A 259 66.51 43.25 34.99
CA SER A 259 66.44 43.41 36.44
C SER A 259 65.05 43.09 37.10
N VAL A 260 65.07 42.03 37.84
CA VAL A 260 64.86 41.90 39.31
C VAL A 260 63.57 42.47 39.85
N SER A 261 62.67 41.62 40.39
CA SER A 261 62.37 41.43 41.81
C SER A 261 61.12 40.60 42.05
N SER A 262 61.30 39.69 42.92
CA SER A 262 60.49 38.94 43.82
C SER A 262 59.17 39.57 44.30
N SER A 263 58.15 38.78 44.48
CA SER A 263 57.45 38.43 45.73
C SER A 263 56.16 37.68 45.46
N ARG A 264 56.13 36.54 45.93
CA ARG A 264 55.39 35.83 46.98
C ARG A 264 53.94 36.23 47.24
N ARG A 265 53.24 35.09 47.44
CA ARG A 265 52.00 34.83 48.26
C ARG A 265 50.71 34.98 47.53
N SER A 266 49.76 34.10 47.77
CA SER A 266 49.48 32.95 48.63
C SER A 266 47.97 32.68 48.50
N SER A 267 47.64 31.40 48.53
CA SER A 267 46.52 30.80 49.26
C SER A 267 45.09 31.09 48.88
N GLY A 268 44.38 29.97 48.85
CA GLY A 268 43.02 29.80 49.29
C GLY A 268 42.26 28.87 48.36
N SER A 269 42.26 27.54 48.52
CA SER A 269 41.36 26.66 49.30
C SER A 269 39.87 27.04 49.14
N SER A 270 39.05 26.17 48.67
CA SER A 270 38.36 25.06 49.28
C SER A 270 37.24 24.58 48.36
N SER A 271 37.17 23.34 48.04
CA SER A 271 36.29 22.30 48.61
C SER A 271 34.84 22.38 48.22
N GLY A 272 34.36 21.30 47.77
CA GLY A 272 32.94 20.96 47.69
C GLY A 272 32.69 19.81 46.76
N SER A 273 32.90 18.64 47.30
CA SER A 273 32.38 17.35 46.85
C SER A 273 30.87 17.34 46.88
N GLU A 274 30.25 16.62 45.98
CA GLU A 274 29.33 15.53 46.36
C GLU A 274 28.90 14.74 45.13
N ASP A 275 29.15 13.48 45.26
CA ASP A 275 28.66 12.36 44.45
C ASP A 275 27.16 12.25 44.52
N LEU A 276 26.56 11.74 43.45
CA LEU A 276 25.47 10.74 43.55
C LEU A 276 25.34 9.98 42.22
N ASP A 277 25.73 8.75 42.31
CA ASP A 277 25.37 7.65 41.40
C ASP A 277 23.87 7.50 41.25
N ASP A 278 23.42 7.24 40.04
CA ASP A 278 22.29 6.33 39.86
C ASP A 278 22.39 5.61 38.50
N GLU A 279 22.90 4.43 38.61
CA GLU A 279 22.97 3.37 37.62
C GLU A 279 21.58 2.75 37.46
N LYS A 280 20.95 2.87 36.31
CA LYS A 280 19.85 2.00 35.90
C LYS A 280 20.11 1.40 34.53
N SER A 281 20.65 0.21 34.62
CA SER A 281 20.56 -0.90 33.68
C SER A 281 19.27 -0.89 32.87
N PHE A 282 19.37 -0.74 31.55
CA PHE A 282 18.31 -1.11 30.63
C PHE A 282 18.81 -2.25 29.73
N ARG A 283 18.17 -3.41 29.92
CA ARG A 283 18.45 -4.67 29.29
C ARG A 283 18.28 -4.59 27.78
N ASP A 284 19.24 -5.13 27.07
CA ASP A 284 19.22 -5.46 25.65
C ASP A 284 18.03 -6.33 25.29
N VAL A 285 17.22 -5.85 24.34
CA VAL A 285 16.24 -6.64 23.59
C VAL A 285 16.80 -6.79 22.17
N PRO A 286 17.03 -8.01 21.68
CA PRO A 286 17.58 -8.20 20.34
C PRO A 286 16.52 -7.86 19.29
N SER A 287 16.82 -6.88 18.45
CA SER A 287 16.06 -6.58 17.25
C SER A 287 16.23 -7.71 16.24
N ARG A 288 15.21 -8.52 16.07
CA ARG A 288 15.09 -9.39 14.90
C ARG A 288 14.67 -8.55 13.70
N SER A 289 15.61 -8.17 12.87
CA SER A 289 15.34 -7.72 11.51
C SER A 289 15.03 -8.95 10.66
N SER A 290 13.75 -9.24 10.46
CA SER A 290 13.32 -10.15 9.41
C SER A 290 13.22 -9.36 8.11
N SER A 291 14.26 -9.45 7.29
CA SER A 291 14.19 -9.05 5.89
C SER A 291 13.30 -10.05 5.16
N PHE A 292 12.07 -9.63 4.83
CA PHE A 292 11.19 -10.40 3.95
C PHE A 292 11.62 -10.17 2.50
N THR A 293 12.28 -11.16 1.95
CA THR A 293 12.52 -11.24 0.51
C THR A 293 11.33 -11.95 -0.11
N PHE A 294 10.54 -11.23 -0.93
CA PHE A 294 9.47 -11.82 -1.71
C PHE A 294 10.07 -12.55 -2.92
N THR A 295 10.17 -13.86 -2.83
CA THR A 295 10.40 -14.70 -4.00
C THR A 295 9.04 -15.13 -4.55
N PHE A 296 8.76 -14.73 -5.79
CA PHE A 296 7.61 -15.23 -6.53
C PHE A 296 8.00 -16.59 -7.13
N ASP A 297 7.29 -17.62 -6.70
CA ASP A 297 7.45 -18.96 -7.25
C ASP A 297 6.72 -19.02 -8.60
N ASP A 298 7.50 -19.23 -9.68
CA ASP A 298 7.03 -19.46 -11.04
C ASP A 298 6.55 -20.90 -11.18
N GLY A 299 5.38 -21.19 -10.65
CA GLY A 299 4.66 -22.42 -10.95
C GLY A 299 4.13 -22.38 -12.39
N SER A 300 4.99 -22.68 -13.38
CA SER A 300 4.58 -23.01 -14.73
C SER A 300 3.86 -24.37 -14.75
N VAL A 301 2.56 -24.36 -15.01
CA VAL A 301 1.83 -25.33 -15.86
C VAL A 301 0.65 -24.64 -16.51
#